data_b5e437df92b0e0621d6edcbbcced2948
#
_entry.id   b5e437df92b0e0621d6edcbbcced2948
#
_cell.length_a   1.000
_cell.length_b   1.000
_cell.length_c   1.000
_cell.angle_alpha   90.00
_cell.angle_beta   90.00
_cell.angle_gamma   90.00
#
_symmetry.space_group_name_H-M   'P 1'
#
loop_
_entity.id
_entity.type
_entity.pdbx_description
1 polymer ?
#
loop_
_entity_poly.entity_id
_entity_poly.type
_entity_poly.pdbx_seq_one_letter_code
_entity_poly.pdbx_strand_id
1 'polypeptide(L)'
;PAGFTITTEVCTYYYDHKKKYPRELNGQIDRAIKEVEKTMGAKFGDPKNPLLLSVRSGARASMPGMMETVLNLGLNDEIITGLIKKSGDPRFCYDVYRRFVQMYGDVVMGLRPEGVEIDPFEHLLEKKKHKHGVELDNELSAEALEELVGEFKAVIKKRLKRNFPEDPKEQLYGAVGAVFSSWQGDRAIRYREIEGIPHEWGTAVNVQSMVYGNMGDDCATGVA
;
A
#
# COMPACT_ATOMS: atom_id res chain seq x y z
N PRO A 1 -6.68 13.38 -8.46
CA PRO A 1 -7.34 12.75 -7.31
C PRO A 1 -7.14 13.60 -6.05
N ALA A 2 -8.16 13.61 -5.16
CA ALA A 2 -8.06 14.30 -3.89
C ALA A 2 -7.02 13.64 -2.98
N GLY A 3 -6.32 14.44 -2.18
CA GLY A 3 -5.28 13.94 -1.29
C GLY A 3 -4.69 15.03 -0.42
N PHE A 4 -3.68 14.66 0.37
CA PHE A 4 -2.90 15.56 1.20
C PHE A 4 -1.45 15.11 1.27
N THR A 5 -0.58 16.00 1.73
CA THR A 5 0.85 15.71 1.88
C THR A 5 1.26 15.86 3.35
N ILE A 6 1.90 14.83 3.88
CA ILE A 6 2.65 14.90 5.13
C ILE A 6 4.04 15.39 4.76
N THR A 7 4.46 16.51 5.34
CA THR A 7 5.67 17.24 4.93
C THR A 7 6.97 16.58 5.38
N THR A 8 8.08 17.01 4.81
CA THR A 8 9.41 16.48 5.12
C THR A 8 9.83 16.67 6.56
N GLU A 9 9.33 17.72 7.22
CA GLU A 9 9.60 18.00 8.64
C GLU A 9 9.10 16.88 9.54
N VAL A 10 8.00 16.22 9.17
CA VAL A 10 7.49 15.05 9.91
C VAL A 10 8.44 13.87 9.78
N CYS A 11 9.04 13.68 8.61
CA CYS A 11 10.06 12.64 8.39
C CYS A 11 11.29 12.86 9.28
N THR A 12 11.80 14.09 9.31
CA THR A 12 12.94 14.48 10.18
C THR A 12 12.58 14.26 11.64
N TYR A 13 11.43 14.79 12.08
CA TYR A 13 10.95 14.59 13.45
C TYR A 13 10.86 13.09 13.81
N TYR A 14 10.32 12.27 12.93
CA TYR A 14 10.16 10.82 13.14
C TYR A 14 11.50 10.13 13.43
N TYR A 15 12.56 10.49 12.73
CA TYR A 15 13.88 9.91 12.97
C TYR A 15 14.54 10.47 14.24
N ASP A 16 14.43 11.77 14.50
CA ASP A 16 15.00 12.40 15.68
C ASP A 16 14.34 11.91 16.99
N HIS A 17 13.10 11.42 16.89
CA HIS A 17 12.30 10.97 18.03
C HIS A 17 12.07 9.45 18.06
N LYS A 18 13.05 8.64 17.62
CA LYS A 18 13.01 7.17 17.69
C LYS A 18 11.78 6.58 17.02
N LYS A 19 11.48 7.02 15.81
CA LYS A 19 10.33 6.61 14.99
C LYS A 19 8.96 6.90 15.62
N LYS A 20 8.86 7.98 16.40
CA LYS A 20 7.58 8.47 16.93
C LYS A 20 7.06 9.64 16.09
N TYR A 21 5.77 9.66 15.87
CA TYR A 21 5.09 10.76 15.20
C TYR A 21 4.87 11.97 16.13
N PRO A 22 4.84 13.20 15.59
CA PRO A 22 4.38 14.38 16.35
C PRO A 22 2.96 14.17 16.88
N ARG A 23 2.68 14.65 18.08
CA ARG A 23 1.35 14.47 18.74
C ARG A 23 0.21 15.08 17.92
N GLU A 24 0.46 16.18 17.25
CA GLU A 24 -0.51 16.92 16.45
C GLU A 24 -0.85 16.23 15.14
N LEU A 25 0.02 15.34 14.66
CA LEU A 25 -0.12 14.71 13.34
C LEU A 25 -1.42 13.91 13.21
N ASN A 26 -1.82 13.19 14.27
CA ASN A 26 -3.06 12.40 14.23
C ASN A 26 -4.29 13.27 13.93
N GLY A 27 -4.40 14.40 14.63
CA GLY A 27 -5.51 15.34 14.41
C GLY A 27 -5.46 16.04 13.05
N GLN A 28 -4.25 16.26 12.50
CA GLN A 28 -4.07 16.81 11.15
C GLN A 28 -4.49 15.81 10.09
N ILE A 29 -4.04 14.56 10.20
CA ILE A 29 -4.42 13.45 9.27
C ILE A 29 -5.94 13.22 9.30
N ASP A 30 -6.56 13.18 10.49
CA ASP A 30 -8.00 12.97 10.62
C ASP A 30 -8.81 14.07 9.94
N ARG A 31 -8.38 15.33 10.04
CA ARG A 31 -9.01 16.45 9.31
C ARG A 31 -8.80 16.34 7.81
N ALA A 32 -7.58 16.03 7.36
CA ALA A 32 -7.26 15.90 5.95
C ALA A 32 -8.02 14.74 5.29
N ILE A 33 -8.16 13.60 5.97
CA ILE A 33 -8.98 12.46 5.48
C ILE A 33 -10.44 12.89 5.31
N LYS A 34 -11.02 13.63 6.27
CA LYS A 34 -12.41 14.13 6.17
C LYS A 34 -12.62 15.04 4.95
N GLU A 35 -11.65 15.88 4.60
CA GLU A 35 -11.73 16.69 3.39
C GLU A 35 -11.62 15.87 2.11
N VAL A 36 -10.77 14.85 2.09
CA VAL A 36 -10.69 13.89 0.97
C VAL A 36 -12.00 13.11 0.84
N GLU A 37 -12.55 12.59 1.95
CA GLU A 37 -13.84 11.89 1.99
C GLU A 37 -14.98 12.75 1.43
N LYS A 38 -15.06 14.01 1.85
CA LYS A 38 -16.04 14.98 1.37
C LYS A 38 -15.92 15.21 -0.13
N THR A 39 -14.69 15.39 -0.61
CA THR A 39 -14.42 15.63 -2.04
C THR A 39 -14.75 14.41 -2.89
N MET A 40 -14.44 13.21 -2.39
CA MET A 40 -14.64 11.94 -3.11
C MET A 40 -16.06 11.37 -2.96
N GLY A 41 -16.84 11.87 -1.99
CA GLY A 41 -18.16 11.32 -1.67
C GLY A 41 -18.10 9.87 -1.17
N ALA A 42 -16.96 9.45 -0.58
CA ALA A 42 -16.72 8.09 -0.09
C ALA A 42 -15.94 8.16 1.23
N LYS A 43 -15.94 7.09 2.01
CA LYS A 43 -15.35 7.09 3.37
C LYS A 43 -14.22 6.09 3.51
N PHE A 44 -13.12 6.51 4.13
CA PHE A 44 -12.01 5.64 4.50
C PHE A 44 -12.42 4.74 5.66
N GLY A 45 -12.39 3.43 5.44
CA GLY A 45 -12.82 2.46 6.42
C GLY A 45 -14.35 2.21 6.50
N ASP A 46 -15.12 2.69 5.53
CA ASP A 46 -16.56 2.42 5.46
C ASP A 46 -16.86 1.24 4.53
N PRO A 47 -17.42 0.12 5.02
CA PRO A 47 -17.75 -1.03 4.18
C PRO A 47 -18.91 -0.79 3.20
N LYS A 48 -19.67 0.31 3.34
CA LYS A 48 -20.78 0.61 2.45
C LYS A 48 -20.39 1.41 1.21
N ASN A 49 -19.46 2.34 1.40
CA ASN A 49 -18.95 3.19 0.32
C ASN A 49 -17.46 3.47 0.53
N PRO A 50 -16.61 2.47 0.32
CA PRO A 50 -15.20 2.54 0.66
C PRO A 50 -14.44 3.57 -0.19
N LEU A 51 -13.62 4.36 0.50
CA LEU A 51 -12.53 5.14 -0.07
C LEU A 51 -11.24 4.38 0.12
N LEU A 52 -10.52 4.09 -0.94
CA LEU A 52 -9.17 3.53 -0.87
C LEU A 52 -8.14 4.60 -1.15
N LEU A 53 -6.99 4.50 -0.46
CA LEU A 53 -5.92 5.47 -0.55
C LEU A 53 -4.64 4.84 -1.10
N SER A 54 -3.81 5.66 -1.72
CA SER A 54 -2.41 5.38 -2.02
C SER A 54 -1.51 6.23 -1.13
N VAL A 55 -0.37 5.68 -0.73
CA VAL A 55 0.67 6.37 0.03
C VAL A 55 1.95 6.28 -0.76
N ARG A 56 2.53 7.44 -1.10
CA ARG A 56 3.70 7.56 -1.98
C ARG A 56 4.70 8.54 -1.39
N SER A 57 5.97 8.37 -1.72
CA SER A 57 7.00 9.36 -1.42
C SER A 57 6.76 10.68 -2.18
N GLY A 58 7.17 11.78 -1.57
CA GLY A 58 7.16 13.13 -2.15
C GLY A 58 8.51 13.82 -1.94
N ALA A 59 9.62 13.13 -2.26
CA ALA A 59 10.94 13.70 -2.13
C ALA A 59 11.17 14.88 -3.10
N ARG A 60 12.00 15.84 -2.70
CA ARG A 60 12.38 17.00 -3.54
C ARG A 60 13.16 16.60 -4.79
N ALA A 61 13.87 15.48 -4.72
CA ALA A 61 14.61 14.90 -5.84
C ALA A 61 13.93 13.62 -6.31
N SER A 62 13.88 13.41 -7.61
CA SER A 62 13.38 12.17 -8.18
C SER A 62 14.37 11.04 -7.91
N MET A 63 13.89 9.95 -7.31
CA MET A 63 14.69 8.77 -6.95
C MET A 63 13.96 7.49 -7.43
N PRO A 64 13.97 7.22 -8.76
CA PRO A 64 13.17 6.14 -9.35
C PRO A 64 13.54 4.77 -8.79
N GLY A 65 12.53 3.99 -8.35
CA GLY A 65 12.71 2.63 -7.85
C GLY A 65 13.36 2.52 -6.45
N MET A 66 13.60 3.65 -5.75
CA MET A 66 14.26 3.66 -4.45
C MET A 66 13.30 3.94 -3.30
N MET A 67 12.18 4.61 -3.61
CA MET A 67 11.19 5.01 -2.62
C MET A 67 9.96 4.10 -2.69
N GLU A 68 9.45 3.77 -1.52
CA GLU A 68 8.31 2.87 -1.43
C GLU A 68 6.99 3.57 -1.76
N THR A 69 6.06 2.74 -2.27
CA THR A 69 4.68 3.10 -2.53
C THR A 69 3.78 2.00 -1.98
N VAL A 70 2.67 2.37 -1.37
CA VAL A 70 1.63 1.43 -0.94
C VAL A 70 0.30 1.87 -1.54
N LEU A 71 -0.35 0.95 -2.25
CA LEU A 71 -1.61 1.17 -2.94
C LEU A 71 -2.75 0.44 -2.24
N ASN A 72 -3.98 0.90 -2.46
CA ASN A 72 -5.21 0.23 -2.00
C ASN A 72 -5.35 0.13 -0.47
N LEU A 73 -4.77 1.09 0.27
CA LEU A 73 -4.98 1.15 1.72
C LEU A 73 -6.45 1.35 2.05
N GLY A 74 -6.85 0.71 3.12
CA GLY A 74 -8.22 0.71 3.61
C GLY A 74 -8.96 -0.61 3.33
N LEU A 75 -8.39 -1.54 2.54
CA LEU A 75 -8.97 -2.85 2.33
C LEU A 75 -8.78 -3.77 3.53
N ASN A 76 -9.84 -4.48 3.87
CA ASN A 76 -9.88 -5.57 4.83
C ASN A 76 -11.05 -6.51 4.47
N ASP A 77 -11.28 -7.55 5.28
CA ASP A 77 -12.30 -8.57 5.01
C ASP A 77 -13.74 -8.02 5.06
N GLU A 78 -13.98 -6.91 5.72
CA GLU A 78 -15.29 -6.25 5.76
C GLU A 78 -15.45 -5.28 4.57
N ILE A 79 -14.43 -4.47 4.29
CA ILE A 79 -14.48 -3.40 3.28
C ILE A 79 -14.52 -3.95 1.87
N ILE A 80 -13.92 -5.13 1.62
CA ILE A 80 -13.96 -5.77 0.30
C ILE A 80 -15.39 -5.99 -0.20
N THR A 81 -16.32 -6.30 0.68
CA THR A 81 -17.73 -6.55 0.33
C THR A 81 -18.40 -5.31 -0.27
N GLY A 82 -18.07 -4.13 0.27
CA GLY A 82 -18.57 -2.85 -0.29
C GLY A 82 -17.93 -2.48 -1.63
N LEU A 83 -16.65 -2.80 -1.78
CA LEU A 83 -15.98 -2.58 -3.07
C LEU A 83 -16.57 -3.47 -4.16
N ILE A 84 -16.86 -4.75 -3.87
CA ILE A 84 -17.55 -5.67 -4.78
C ILE A 84 -18.91 -5.13 -5.18
N LYS A 85 -19.70 -4.66 -4.20
CA LYS A 85 -21.02 -4.09 -4.47
C LYS A 85 -20.96 -2.84 -5.35
N LYS A 86 -19.91 -2.03 -5.20
CA LYS A 86 -19.71 -0.79 -5.95
C LYS A 86 -19.22 -1.03 -7.37
N SER A 87 -18.28 -1.97 -7.56
CA SER A 87 -17.70 -2.27 -8.87
C SER A 87 -18.54 -3.23 -9.70
N GLY A 88 -19.29 -4.14 -9.06
CA GLY A 88 -19.97 -5.25 -9.71
C GLY A 88 -19.03 -6.38 -10.17
N ASP A 89 -17.73 -6.27 -9.90
CA ASP A 89 -16.71 -7.24 -10.32
C ASP A 89 -15.95 -7.82 -9.11
N PRO A 90 -16.38 -8.97 -8.57
CA PRO A 90 -15.70 -9.62 -7.46
C PRO A 90 -14.25 -10.02 -7.80
N ARG A 91 -14.00 -10.44 -9.04
CA ARG A 91 -12.66 -10.86 -9.47
C ARG A 91 -11.67 -9.69 -9.40
N PHE A 92 -12.04 -8.54 -9.97
CA PHE A 92 -11.25 -7.31 -9.86
C PHE A 92 -10.96 -6.96 -8.41
N CYS A 93 -11.99 -7.01 -7.55
CA CYS A 93 -11.86 -6.63 -6.14
C CYS A 93 -10.90 -7.55 -5.38
N TYR A 94 -11.00 -8.87 -5.55
CA TYR A 94 -10.08 -9.80 -4.89
C TYR A 94 -8.67 -9.75 -5.46
N ASP A 95 -8.46 -9.45 -6.76
CA ASP A 95 -7.12 -9.22 -7.29
C ASP A 95 -6.49 -7.94 -6.69
N VAL A 96 -7.26 -6.87 -6.55
CA VAL A 96 -6.81 -5.65 -5.87
C VAL A 96 -6.45 -5.94 -4.41
N TYR A 97 -7.27 -6.74 -3.71
CA TYR A 97 -7.02 -7.10 -2.32
C TYR A 97 -5.79 -7.99 -2.15
N ARG A 98 -5.65 -9.01 -2.99
CA ARG A 98 -4.47 -9.88 -3.02
C ARG A 98 -3.19 -9.06 -3.20
N ARG A 99 -3.16 -8.15 -4.18
CA ARG A 99 -2.02 -7.26 -4.45
C ARG A 99 -1.74 -6.33 -3.27
N PHE A 100 -2.77 -5.83 -2.60
CA PHE A 100 -2.60 -5.01 -1.42
C PHE A 100 -1.96 -5.80 -0.27
N VAL A 101 -2.45 -7.00 0.03
CA VAL A 101 -1.90 -7.85 1.12
C VAL A 101 -0.44 -8.21 0.84
N GLN A 102 -0.11 -8.57 -0.40
CA GLN A 102 1.27 -8.83 -0.84
C GLN A 102 2.15 -7.60 -0.64
N MET A 103 1.79 -6.48 -1.26
CA MET A 103 2.56 -5.23 -1.18
C MET A 103 2.73 -4.75 0.26
N TYR A 104 1.68 -4.78 1.07
CA TYR A 104 1.74 -4.37 2.46
C TYR A 104 2.61 -5.32 3.30
N GLY A 105 2.49 -6.61 3.07
CA GLY A 105 3.33 -7.64 3.69
C GLY A 105 4.82 -7.41 3.41
N ASP A 106 5.17 -7.15 2.16
CA ASP A 106 6.54 -6.91 1.73
C ASP A 106 7.09 -5.56 2.21
N VAL A 107 6.36 -4.48 1.90
CA VAL A 107 6.86 -3.11 2.06
C VAL A 107 6.75 -2.64 3.52
N VAL A 108 5.60 -2.89 4.15
CA VAL A 108 5.30 -2.34 5.48
C VAL A 108 5.68 -3.32 6.59
N MET A 109 5.39 -4.60 6.39
CA MET A 109 5.63 -5.61 7.41
C MET A 109 7.02 -6.26 7.29
N GLY A 110 7.73 -6.02 6.19
CA GLY A 110 9.12 -6.46 6.00
C GLY A 110 9.25 -7.95 5.68
N LEU A 111 8.27 -8.54 4.99
CA LEU A 111 8.30 -9.97 4.62
C LEU A 111 9.16 -10.25 3.39
N ARG A 112 9.86 -9.26 2.87
CA ARG A 112 10.71 -9.45 1.68
C ARG A 112 11.72 -10.55 1.90
N PRO A 113 11.88 -11.47 0.92
CA PRO A 113 12.90 -12.50 1.01
C PRO A 113 14.29 -11.86 0.99
N GLU A 114 15.19 -12.36 1.82
CA GLU A 114 16.60 -11.98 1.79
C GLU A 114 17.37 -12.92 0.85
N GLY A 115 18.12 -12.34 -0.09
CA GLY A 115 19.03 -13.10 -0.98
C GLY A 115 18.33 -13.95 -2.03
N VAL A 116 18.59 -15.26 -2.02
CA VAL A 116 18.10 -16.24 -3.03
C VAL A 116 16.77 -16.91 -2.62
N GLU A 117 16.14 -16.46 -1.56
CA GLU A 117 14.87 -17.04 -1.11
C GLU A 117 13.75 -16.72 -2.11
N ILE A 118 12.96 -17.76 -2.44
CA ILE A 118 11.77 -17.56 -3.29
C ILE A 118 10.75 -16.73 -2.50
N ASP A 119 10.22 -15.70 -3.14
CA ASP A 119 9.14 -14.90 -2.59
C ASP A 119 7.96 -15.81 -2.21
N PRO A 120 7.55 -15.86 -0.93
CA PRO A 120 6.50 -16.75 -0.48
C PRO A 120 5.13 -16.43 -1.09
N PHE A 121 4.88 -15.20 -1.44
CA PHE A 121 3.64 -14.79 -2.10
C PHE A 121 3.63 -15.24 -3.55
N GLU A 122 4.74 -15.05 -4.27
CA GLU A 122 4.89 -15.51 -5.65
C GLU A 122 4.78 -17.03 -5.73
N HIS A 123 5.40 -17.76 -4.80
CA HIS A 123 5.27 -19.21 -4.73
C HIS A 123 3.82 -19.67 -4.56
N LEU A 124 3.03 -19.01 -3.71
CA LEU A 124 1.62 -19.34 -3.53
C LEU A 124 0.78 -19.00 -4.76
N LEU A 125 1.07 -17.88 -5.41
CA LEU A 125 0.40 -17.45 -6.64
C LEU A 125 0.64 -18.45 -7.77
N GLU A 126 1.89 -18.86 -8.01
CA GLU A 126 2.25 -19.87 -9.02
C GLU A 126 1.60 -21.22 -8.72
N LYS A 127 1.62 -21.65 -7.47
CA LYS A 127 0.94 -22.88 -7.05
C LYS A 127 -0.57 -22.81 -7.30
N LYS A 128 -1.20 -21.66 -7.07
CA LYS A 128 -2.62 -21.44 -7.33
C LYS A 128 -2.92 -21.50 -8.83
N LYS A 129 -2.13 -20.83 -9.66
CA LYS A 129 -2.25 -20.89 -11.13
C LYS A 129 -2.14 -22.32 -11.65
N HIS A 130 -1.11 -23.06 -11.21
CA HIS A 130 -0.93 -24.46 -11.59
C HIS A 130 -2.11 -25.34 -11.17
N LYS A 131 -2.64 -25.16 -9.95
CA LYS A 131 -3.83 -25.91 -9.46
C LYS A 131 -5.07 -25.69 -10.34
N HIS A 132 -5.23 -24.48 -10.87
CA HIS A 132 -6.38 -24.11 -11.71
C HIS A 132 -6.13 -24.27 -13.22
N GLY A 133 -4.92 -24.69 -13.62
CA GLY A 133 -4.57 -24.91 -15.04
C GLY A 133 -4.52 -23.61 -15.85
N VAL A 134 -4.14 -22.48 -15.23
CA VAL A 134 -4.02 -21.17 -15.87
C VAL A 134 -2.58 -20.69 -15.85
N GLU A 135 -2.22 -19.81 -16.81
CA GLU A 135 -0.87 -19.26 -16.93
C GLU A 135 -0.78 -17.83 -16.40
N LEU A 136 -1.83 -17.03 -16.58
CA LEU A 136 -1.84 -15.62 -16.22
C LEU A 136 -2.64 -15.37 -14.94
N ASP A 137 -2.23 -14.37 -14.15
CA ASP A 137 -2.93 -13.95 -12.94
C ASP A 137 -4.39 -13.54 -13.21
N ASN A 138 -4.64 -12.94 -14.38
CA ASN A 138 -5.96 -12.46 -14.76
C ASN A 138 -6.93 -13.57 -15.15
N GLU A 139 -6.47 -14.80 -15.28
CA GLU A 139 -7.30 -16.00 -15.55
C GLU A 139 -7.79 -16.66 -14.26
N LEU A 140 -7.25 -16.29 -13.09
CA LEU A 140 -7.76 -16.79 -11.81
C LEU A 140 -9.17 -16.26 -11.53
N SER A 141 -10.05 -17.14 -11.04
CA SER A 141 -11.40 -16.78 -10.64
C SER A 141 -11.42 -15.93 -9.34
N ALA A 142 -12.56 -15.30 -9.06
CA ALA A 142 -12.76 -14.54 -7.83
C ALA A 142 -12.54 -15.40 -6.57
N GLU A 143 -13.05 -16.63 -6.57
CA GLU A 143 -12.92 -17.57 -5.46
C GLU A 143 -11.47 -18.00 -5.24
N ALA A 144 -10.73 -18.24 -6.33
CA ALA A 144 -9.31 -18.59 -6.24
C ALA A 144 -8.47 -17.43 -5.67
N LEU A 145 -8.81 -16.19 -6.03
CA LEU A 145 -8.16 -14.99 -5.52
C LEU A 145 -8.53 -14.71 -4.06
N GLU A 146 -9.79 -14.97 -3.65
CA GLU A 146 -10.23 -14.89 -2.25
C GLU A 146 -9.46 -15.88 -1.37
N GLU A 147 -9.37 -17.16 -1.81
CA GLU A 147 -8.55 -18.16 -1.12
C GLU A 147 -7.09 -17.71 -0.99
N LEU A 148 -6.53 -17.11 -2.05
CA LEU A 148 -5.16 -16.65 -2.07
C LEU A 148 -4.90 -15.50 -1.08
N VAL A 149 -5.86 -14.58 -0.91
CA VAL A 149 -5.80 -13.54 0.14
C VAL A 149 -5.65 -14.18 1.52
N GLY A 150 -6.46 -15.21 1.82
CA GLY A 150 -6.37 -15.96 3.07
C GLY A 150 -5.02 -16.65 3.27
N GLU A 151 -4.49 -17.28 2.20
CA GLU A 151 -3.17 -17.93 2.21
C GLU A 151 -2.04 -16.93 2.44
N PHE A 152 -2.10 -15.74 1.83
CA PHE A 152 -1.13 -14.65 2.03
C PHE A 152 -1.12 -14.15 3.48
N LYS A 153 -2.30 -13.89 4.06
CA LYS A 153 -2.42 -13.53 5.49
C LYS A 153 -1.88 -14.61 6.41
N ALA A 154 -2.12 -15.88 6.08
CA ALA A 154 -1.59 -17.01 6.85
C ALA A 154 -0.04 -17.08 6.81
N VAL A 155 0.57 -16.80 5.65
CA VAL A 155 2.03 -16.73 5.51
C VAL A 155 2.60 -15.57 6.33
N ILE A 156 1.99 -14.38 6.27
CA ILE A 156 2.38 -13.23 7.10
C ILE A 156 2.37 -13.63 8.57
N LYS A 157 1.26 -14.20 9.05
CA LYS A 157 1.13 -14.66 10.44
C LYS A 157 2.18 -15.70 10.82
N LYS A 158 2.42 -16.68 9.95
CA LYS A 158 3.39 -17.75 10.19
C LYS A 158 4.83 -17.22 10.29
N ARG A 159 5.24 -16.35 9.36
CA ARG A 159 6.62 -15.85 9.28
C ARG A 159 6.90 -14.73 10.28
N LEU A 160 6.00 -13.76 10.39
CA LEU A 160 6.20 -12.57 11.22
C LEU A 160 5.63 -12.69 12.64
N LYS A 161 4.89 -13.77 12.96
CA LYS A 161 4.22 -14.00 14.24
C LYS A 161 3.25 -12.90 14.64
N ARG A 162 2.73 -12.16 13.66
CA ARG A 162 1.72 -11.10 13.80
C ARG A 162 0.70 -11.18 12.68
N ASN A 163 -0.52 -10.74 12.93
CA ASN A 163 -1.57 -10.71 11.92
C ASN A 163 -1.35 -9.56 10.94
N PHE A 164 -1.93 -9.69 9.73
CA PHE A 164 -2.14 -8.56 8.83
C PHE A 164 -3.08 -7.55 9.51
N PRO A 165 -2.78 -6.23 9.48
CA PRO A 165 -3.63 -5.24 10.13
C PRO A 165 -4.95 -5.04 9.37
N GLU A 166 -6.06 -5.17 10.10
CA GLU A 166 -7.41 -4.96 9.55
C GLU A 166 -7.93 -3.52 9.78
N ASP A 167 -7.31 -2.75 10.68
CA ASP A 167 -7.68 -1.35 10.91
C ASP A 167 -7.09 -0.45 9.81
N PRO A 168 -7.91 0.28 9.03
CA PRO A 168 -7.45 1.16 7.97
C PRO A 168 -6.47 2.26 8.46
N LYS A 169 -6.65 2.76 9.68
CA LYS A 169 -5.72 3.76 10.24
C LYS A 169 -4.37 3.13 10.58
N GLU A 170 -4.36 1.94 11.17
CA GLU A 170 -3.12 1.20 11.41
C GLU A 170 -2.38 0.95 10.08
N GLN A 171 -3.11 0.56 9.03
CA GLN A 171 -2.54 0.40 7.69
C GLN A 171 -1.92 1.71 7.18
N LEU A 172 -2.60 2.84 7.34
CA LEU A 172 -2.12 4.15 6.89
C LEU A 172 -0.83 4.56 7.60
N TYR A 173 -0.79 4.49 8.94
CA TYR A 173 0.42 4.85 9.69
C TYR A 173 1.58 3.89 9.41
N GLY A 174 1.30 2.61 9.23
CA GLY A 174 2.30 1.63 8.79
C GLY A 174 2.91 2.00 7.44
N ALA A 175 2.08 2.36 6.47
CA ALA A 175 2.52 2.76 5.13
C ALA A 175 3.32 4.08 5.15
N VAL A 176 2.89 5.08 5.93
CA VAL A 176 3.65 6.33 6.13
C VAL A 176 5.04 6.03 6.70
N GLY A 177 5.13 5.18 7.73
CA GLY A 177 6.40 4.76 8.31
C GLY A 177 7.30 4.01 7.34
N ALA A 178 6.73 3.17 6.48
CA ALA A 178 7.48 2.46 5.44
C ALA A 178 8.05 3.42 4.38
N VAL A 179 7.29 4.42 3.95
CA VAL A 179 7.78 5.46 3.03
C VAL A 179 8.90 6.26 3.69
N PHE A 180 8.78 6.67 4.95
CA PHE A 180 9.89 7.31 5.66
C PHE A 180 11.10 6.39 5.74
N SER A 181 10.89 5.10 6.04
CA SER A 181 11.99 4.13 6.14
C SER A 181 12.72 3.92 4.80
N SER A 182 12.02 4.02 3.67
CA SER A 182 12.64 3.89 2.36
C SER A 182 13.67 5.00 2.07
N TRP A 183 13.54 6.19 2.67
CA TRP A 183 14.55 7.24 2.58
C TRP A 183 15.89 6.81 3.19
N GLN A 184 15.87 5.92 4.18
CA GLN A 184 17.08 5.38 4.85
C GLN A 184 17.51 4.00 4.30
N GLY A 185 16.90 3.55 3.21
CA GLY A 185 17.33 2.33 2.53
C GLY A 185 18.69 2.51 1.85
N ASP A 186 19.51 1.45 1.82
CA ASP A 186 20.89 1.50 1.30
C ASP A 186 20.97 2.06 -0.14
N ARG A 187 20.02 1.69 -1.00
CA ARG A 187 19.96 2.20 -2.37
C ARG A 187 19.71 3.70 -2.41
N ALA A 188 18.78 4.19 -1.56
CA ALA A 188 18.43 5.60 -1.47
C ALA A 188 19.58 6.42 -0.88
N ILE A 189 20.29 5.91 0.13
CA ILE A 189 21.47 6.53 0.70
C ILE A 189 22.57 6.67 -0.36
N ARG A 190 22.93 5.56 -1.03
CA ARG A 190 23.94 5.58 -2.08
C ARG A 190 23.64 6.55 -3.21
N TYR A 191 22.39 6.56 -3.67
CA TYR A 191 21.97 7.47 -4.73
C TYR A 191 22.13 8.93 -4.31
N ARG A 192 21.71 9.27 -3.08
CA ARG A 192 21.89 10.63 -2.57
C ARG A 192 23.35 11.04 -2.44
N GLU A 193 24.24 10.14 -2.04
CA GLU A 193 25.68 10.38 -1.99
C GLU A 193 26.26 10.70 -3.37
N ILE A 194 25.84 9.94 -4.42
CA ILE A 194 26.29 10.14 -5.80
C ILE A 194 25.76 11.45 -6.37
N GLU A 195 24.48 11.77 -6.13
CA GLU A 195 23.81 12.95 -6.69
C GLU A 195 23.99 14.22 -5.84
N GLY A 196 24.70 14.14 -4.72
CA GLY A 196 24.92 15.28 -3.82
C GLY A 196 23.65 15.77 -3.14
N ILE A 197 22.66 14.88 -2.91
CA ILE A 197 21.38 15.22 -2.29
C ILE A 197 21.53 15.15 -0.76
N PRO A 198 21.22 16.24 -0.02
CA PRO A 198 21.36 16.28 1.44
C PRO A 198 20.51 15.24 2.14
N HIS A 199 21.10 14.49 3.07
CA HIS A 199 20.40 13.44 3.83
C HIS A 199 19.29 14.00 4.72
N GLU A 200 19.48 15.21 5.24
CA GLU A 200 18.55 15.91 6.14
C GLU A 200 17.27 16.40 5.44
N TRP A 201 17.20 16.37 4.11
CA TRP A 201 15.98 16.78 3.42
C TRP A 201 14.77 15.91 3.75
N GLY A 202 14.99 14.63 4.05
CA GLY A 202 13.90 13.69 4.28
C GLY A 202 13.01 13.49 3.05
N THR A 203 11.90 12.81 3.23
CA THR A 203 10.85 12.67 2.23
C THR A 203 9.51 13.11 2.78
N ALA A 204 8.71 13.78 1.96
CA ALA A 204 7.29 13.93 2.21
C ALA A 204 6.54 12.65 1.88
N VAL A 205 5.31 12.54 2.35
CA VAL A 205 4.40 11.45 2.03
C VAL A 205 3.12 12.01 1.43
N ASN A 206 2.83 11.63 0.19
CA ASN A 206 1.59 11.96 -0.50
C ASN A 206 0.56 10.86 -0.24
N VAL A 207 -0.57 11.23 0.34
CA VAL A 207 -1.73 10.37 0.55
C VAL A 207 -2.82 10.82 -0.40
N GLN A 208 -3.25 9.94 -1.32
CA GLN A 208 -4.19 10.28 -2.38
C GLN A 208 -5.28 9.21 -2.54
N SER A 209 -6.47 9.63 -2.96
CA SER A 209 -7.51 8.68 -3.37
C SER A 209 -7.07 7.84 -4.54
N MET A 210 -7.40 6.55 -4.50
CA MET A 210 -7.12 5.63 -5.61
C MET A 210 -7.94 5.99 -6.85
N VAL A 211 -7.30 5.84 -8.01
CA VAL A 211 -7.93 5.90 -9.34
C VAL A 211 -7.56 4.60 -10.07
N TYR A 212 -8.55 3.94 -10.61
CA TYR A 212 -8.39 2.63 -11.23
C TYR A 212 -8.46 2.74 -12.76
N GLY A 213 -7.37 2.39 -13.43
CA GLY A 213 -7.31 2.30 -14.88
C GLY A 213 -7.69 0.91 -15.44
N ASN A 214 -8.20 0.03 -14.58
CA ASN A 214 -8.58 -1.35 -14.90
C ASN A 214 -9.95 -1.74 -14.32
N MET A 215 -10.81 -0.77 -14.04
CA MET A 215 -12.14 -1.01 -13.46
C MET A 215 -13.20 -1.29 -14.53
N GLY A 216 -12.93 -1.00 -15.81
CA GLY A 216 -13.84 -1.22 -16.92
C GLY A 216 -13.15 -1.01 -18.26
N ASP A 217 -13.85 -1.30 -19.35
CA ASP A 217 -13.30 -1.27 -20.71
C ASP A 217 -13.01 0.17 -21.20
N ASP A 218 -13.55 1.19 -20.56
CA ASP A 218 -13.32 2.61 -20.81
C ASP A 218 -12.21 3.23 -19.95
N CYS A 219 -11.53 2.41 -19.17
CA CYS A 219 -10.46 2.84 -18.27
C CYS A 219 -9.08 2.48 -18.85
N ALA A 220 -8.07 3.30 -18.53
CA ALA A 220 -6.69 3.03 -18.93
C ALA A 220 -5.69 3.49 -17.87
N THR A 221 -4.54 2.82 -17.81
CA THR A 221 -3.37 3.22 -17.03
C THR A 221 -2.19 3.33 -17.96
N GLY A 222 -1.40 4.39 -17.83
CA GLY A 222 -0.24 4.62 -18.67
C GLY A 222 0.80 5.52 -18.01
N VAL A 223 1.96 5.61 -18.66
CA VAL A 223 3.04 6.54 -18.33
C VAL A 223 3.27 7.40 -19.55
N ALA A 224 3.31 8.72 -19.36
CA ALA A 224 3.55 9.71 -20.41
C ALA A 224 4.86 10.44 -20.16
#